data_f2370454745a4070af9cd18421cda4b2
#
_entry.id   f2370454745a4070af9cd18421cda4b2
#
_cell.length_a   1.000
_cell.length_b   1.000
_cell.length_c   1.000
_cell.angle_alpha   90.00
_cell.angle_beta   90.00
_cell.angle_gamma   90.00
#
_symmetry.space_group_name_H-M   'P 1'
#
loop_
_entity.id
_entity.type
_entity.pdbx_description
1 polymer ?
#
loop_
_entity_poly.entity_id
_entity_poly.type
_entity_poly.pdbx_seq_one_letter_code
_entity_poly.pdbx_strand_id
1 'polypeptide(L)'
;EAPLRDPVHNISGKLDALIKLGGRYYVLEMKSINRYGFEEVIRDGPKEEHTIQLQLYLHFVQQIFKIETKSGFILYKNKDTSSFYDFEILYDEMVVQDFFTRMKLVESHLSKETLPDRPYERTDWHCQYCDYQSVCWAGFPGKQITEITDEELIRLISDLIFAKSQRKEFERREDELTQVVKEQLRQKQITEARLGDYLINLK
;
A
#
# COMPACT_ATOMS: atom_id res chain seq x y z
N GLU A 1 6.33 17.69 4.81
CA GLU A 1 6.95 16.44 5.28
C GLU A 1 8.08 16.76 6.27
N ALA A 2 8.13 16.08 7.40
CA ALA A 2 9.18 16.25 8.40
C ALA A 2 9.91 14.91 8.63
N PRO A 3 11.25 14.89 8.60
CA PRO A 3 12.00 13.69 8.87
C PRO A 3 11.90 13.33 10.36
N LEU A 4 11.68 12.05 10.63
CA LEU A 4 11.74 11.43 11.94
C LEU A 4 12.93 10.47 11.97
N ARG A 5 13.74 10.54 13.01
CA ARG A 5 14.85 9.62 13.18
C ARG A 5 15.01 9.25 14.65
N ASP A 6 14.98 7.97 14.90
CA ASP A 6 15.35 7.37 16.18
C ASP A 6 16.65 6.58 16.01
N PRO A 7 17.79 7.14 16.44
CA PRO A 7 19.09 6.46 16.32
C PRO A 7 19.22 5.29 17.29
N VAL A 8 18.43 5.24 18.36
CA VAL A 8 18.49 4.17 19.38
C VAL A 8 18.01 2.85 18.80
N HIS A 9 16.92 2.90 18.03
CA HIS A 9 16.32 1.71 17.41
C HIS A 9 16.64 1.62 15.91
N ASN A 10 17.49 2.50 15.39
CA ASN A 10 17.83 2.59 13.96
C ASN A 10 16.60 2.70 13.05
N ILE A 11 15.61 3.47 13.50
CA ILE A 11 14.36 3.72 12.76
C ILE A 11 14.42 5.11 12.15
N SER A 12 14.02 5.20 10.89
CA SER A 12 13.82 6.48 10.20
C SER A 12 12.50 6.47 9.47
N GLY A 13 11.86 7.63 9.41
CA GLY A 13 10.60 7.82 8.71
C GLY A 13 10.44 9.26 8.25
N LYS A 14 9.37 9.53 7.56
CA LYS A 14 9.02 10.84 7.04
C LYS A 14 7.54 11.07 7.25
N LEU A 15 7.24 12.05 8.10
CA LEU A 15 5.89 12.43 8.43
C LEU A 15 5.26 13.19 7.26
N ASP A 16 4.09 12.80 6.83
CA ASP A 16 3.37 13.51 5.75
C ASP A 16 2.96 14.91 6.22
N ALA A 17 2.24 14.99 7.35
CA ALA A 17 1.91 16.27 7.94
C ALA A 17 1.66 16.18 9.46
N LEU A 18 1.94 17.29 10.16
CA LEU A 18 1.47 17.57 11.51
C LEU A 18 0.51 18.75 11.42
N ILE A 19 -0.74 18.54 11.76
CA ILE A 19 -1.79 19.54 11.65
C ILE A 19 -2.25 20.03 13.03
N LYS A 20 -2.71 21.28 13.10
CA LYS A 20 -3.24 21.86 14.33
C LYS A 20 -4.71 22.24 14.12
N LEU A 21 -5.60 21.60 14.87
CA LEU A 21 -7.04 21.84 14.86
C LEU A 21 -7.54 22.09 16.27
N GLY A 22 -8.28 23.14 16.49
CA GLY A 22 -8.86 23.45 17.81
C GLY A 22 -7.81 23.54 18.93
N GLY A 23 -6.57 23.97 18.62
CA GLY A 23 -5.49 24.06 19.58
C GLY A 23 -4.74 22.74 19.85
N ARG A 24 -5.19 21.62 19.28
CA ARG A 24 -4.58 20.29 19.42
C ARG A 24 -3.79 19.93 18.16
N TYR A 25 -2.74 19.14 18.33
CA TYR A 25 -1.94 18.61 17.23
C TYR A 25 -2.35 17.19 16.89
N TYR A 26 -2.37 16.89 15.58
CA TYR A 26 -2.69 15.58 15.01
C TYR A 26 -1.65 15.23 13.96
N VAL A 27 -1.24 13.97 13.93
CA VAL A 27 -0.46 13.41 12.84
C VAL A 27 -1.42 13.08 11.69
N LEU A 28 -1.08 13.47 10.48
CA LEU A 28 -1.81 13.09 9.28
C LEU A 28 -0.91 12.21 8.41
N GLU A 29 -1.38 11.01 8.13
CA GLU A 29 -0.79 10.05 7.20
C GLU A 29 -1.68 9.90 5.98
N MET A 30 -1.13 10.06 4.78
CA MET A 30 -1.88 10.04 3.53
C MET A 30 -1.57 8.79 2.71
N LYS A 31 -2.61 8.03 2.34
CA LYS A 31 -2.50 6.80 1.56
C LYS A 31 -3.29 6.90 0.27
N SER A 32 -2.62 6.68 -0.86
CA SER A 32 -3.26 6.65 -2.16
C SER A 32 -3.39 5.20 -2.62
N ILE A 33 -4.63 4.71 -2.73
CA ILE A 33 -4.96 3.31 -3.05
C ILE A 33 -5.91 3.23 -4.23
N ASN A 34 -5.97 2.07 -4.89
CA ASN A 34 -6.91 1.84 -5.98
C ASN A 34 -8.35 1.67 -5.45
N ARG A 35 -9.31 1.62 -6.35
CA ARG A 35 -10.73 1.50 -6.01
C ARG A 35 -11.01 0.31 -5.09
N TYR A 36 -10.47 -0.86 -5.40
CA TYR A 36 -10.74 -2.08 -4.61
C TYR A 36 -10.22 -1.95 -3.17
N GLY A 37 -8.98 -1.50 -3.00
CA GLY A 37 -8.42 -1.22 -1.67
C GLY A 37 -9.17 -0.11 -0.93
N PHE A 38 -9.73 0.88 -1.65
CA PHE A 38 -10.52 1.94 -1.05
C PHE A 38 -11.88 1.44 -0.54
N GLU A 39 -12.57 0.59 -1.31
CA GLU A 39 -13.81 -0.06 -0.88
C GLU A 39 -13.56 -1.03 0.29
N GLU A 40 -12.42 -1.73 0.29
CA GLU A 40 -11.98 -2.61 1.38
C GLU A 40 -11.80 -1.83 2.68
N VAL A 41 -11.03 -0.74 2.69
CA VAL A 41 -10.81 0.03 3.93
C VAL A 41 -12.08 0.69 4.46
N ILE A 42 -13.02 1.09 3.59
CA ILE A 42 -14.32 1.62 4.04
C ILE A 42 -15.15 0.53 4.75
N ARG A 43 -15.10 -0.71 4.26
CA ARG A 43 -15.85 -1.84 4.80
C ARG A 43 -15.21 -2.41 6.07
N ASP A 44 -13.89 -2.62 6.05
CA ASP A 44 -13.17 -3.44 7.03
C ASP A 44 -12.33 -2.59 8.00
N GLY A 45 -12.20 -1.29 7.75
CA GLY A 45 -11.34 -0.38 8.52
C GLY A 45 -9.96 -0.15 7.90
N PRO A 46 -9.13 0.67 8.53
CA PRO A 46 -7.79 0.98 8.02
C PRO A 46 -6.90 -0.27 8.05
N LYS A 47 -5.97 -0.35 7.11
CA LYS A 47 -5.01 -1.45 7.07
C LYS A 47 -4.12 -1.43 8.29
N GLU A 48 -3.83 -2.62 8.82
CA GLU A 48 -3.02 -2.79 10.04
C GLU A 48 -1.64 -2.12 9.92
N GLU A 49 -0.95 -2.32 8.79
CA GLU A 49 0.36 -1.73 8.52
C GLU A 49 0.34 -0.20 8.52
N HIS A 50 -0.74 0.42 8.04
CA HIS A 50 -0.91 1.87 8.06
C HIS A 50 -1.21 2.38 9.47
N THR A 51 -1.97 1.60 10.24
CA THR A 51 -2.27 1.91 11.65
C THR A 51 -0.99 1.85 12.49
N ILE A 52 -0.19 0.79 12.35
CA ILE A 52 1.11 0.67 13.04
C ILE A 52 2.03 1.83 12.66
N GLN A 53 2.12 2.19 11.39
CA GLN A 53 2.92 3.33 10.94
C GLN A 53 2.48 4.63 11.62
N LEU A 54 1.18 4.91 11.68
CA LEU A 54 0.65 6.11 12.34
C LEU A 54 0.94 6.09 13.85
N GLN A 55 0.81 4.93 14.51
CA GLN A 55 1.15 4.78 15.95
C GLN A 55 2.61 5.13 16.22
N LEU A 56 3.52 4.65 15.36
CA LEU A 56 4.94 4.99 15.47
C LEU A 56 5.18 6.49 15.26
N TYR A 57 4.50 7.10 14.29
CA TYR A 57 4.63 8.54 14.05
C TYR A 57 4.09 9.37 15.22
N LEU A 58 2.96 8.98 15.81
CA LEU A 58 2.43 9.60 17.03
C LEU A 58 3.45 9.51 18.17
N HIS A 59 4.03 8.32 18.37
CA HIS A 59 5.07 8.11 19.37
C HIS A 59 6.30 9.01 19.13
N PHE A 60 6.84 9.02 17.92
CA PHE A 60 8.03 9.81 17.60
C PHE A 60 7.79 11.31 17.64
N VAL A 61 6.62 11.80 17.25
CA VAL A 61 6.25 13.21 17.41
C VAL A 61 6.30 13.63 18.87
N GLN A 62 5.79 12.80 19.77
CA GLN A 62 5.86 13.06 21.21
C GLN A 62 7.30 12.99 21.73
N GLN A 63 8.10 12.00 21.28
CA GLN A 63 9.47 11.82 21.77
C GLN A 63 10.47 12.84 21.20
N ILE A 64 10.40 13.13 19.90
CA ILE A 64 11.38 13.97 19.20
C ILE A 64 11.01 15.44 19.29
N PHE A 65 9.75 15.78 18.97
CA PHE A 65 9.32 17.19 18.93
C PHE A 65 8.71 17.67 20.24
N LYS A 66 8.52 16.78 21.23
CA LYS A 66 7.88 17.07 22.51
C LYS A 66 6.49 17.70 22.36
N ILE A 67 5.79 17.30 21.31
CA ILE A 67 4.41 17.74 21.01
C ILE A 67 3.47 16.65 21.44
N GLU A 68 2.55 16.97 22.35
CA GLU A 68 1.49 16.03 22.77
C GLU A 68 0.52 15.82 21.61
N THR A 69 0.39 14.56 21.17
CA THR A 69 -0.56 14.11 20.16
C THR A 69 -1.33 12.90 20.71
N LYS A 70 -2.65 13.02 20.86
CA LYS A 70 -3.50 11.93 21.39
C LYS A 70 -4.08 11.06 20.31
N SER A 71 -4.14 11.57 19.09
CA SER A 71 -4.63 10.84 17.92
C SER A 71 -4.01 11.38 16.64
N GLY A 72 -4.19 10.66 15.57
CA GLY A 72 -3.85 11.07 14.22
C GLY A 72 -4.90 10.57 13.23
N PHE A 73 -4.75 10.96 12.00
CA PHE A 73 -5.65 10.59 10.91
C PHE A 73 -4.91 9.83 9.83
N ILE A 74 -5.53 8.73 9.34
CA ILE A 74 -5.15 8.10 8.09
C ILE A 74 -6.14 8.56 7.04
N LEU A 75 -5.65 9.35 6.07
CA LEU A 75 -6.45 9.85 4.97
C LEU A 75 -6.20 9.00 3.73
N TYR A 76 -7.19 8.22 3.34
CA TYR A 76 -7.16 7.45 2.11
C TYR A 76 -7.69 8.27 0.95
N LYS A 77 -6.96 8.24 -0.17
CA LYS A 77 -7.39 8.77 -1.46
C LYS A 77 -7.59 7.63 -2.44
N ASN A 78 -8.77 7.56 -3.02
CA ASN A 78 -9.04 6.68 -4.16
C ASN A 78 -8.35 7.26 -5.42
N LYS A 79 -7.42 6.50 -6.02
CA LYS A 79 -6.69 6.93 -7.23
C LYS A 79 -7.59 7.10 -8.44
N ASP A 80 -8.66 6.30 -8.51
CA ASP A 80 -9.51 6.21 -9.71
C ASP A 80 -10.61 7.28 -9.70
N THR A 81 -11.17 7.59 -8.51
CA THR A 81 -12.28 8.54 -8.37
C THR A 81 -11.91 9.87 -7.72
N SER A 82 -10.70 9.95 -7.13
CA SER A 82 -10.26 11.08 -6.31
C SER A 82 -11.11 11.31 -5.05
N SER A 83 -11.92 10.34 -4.64
CA SER A 83 -12.64 10.37 -3.38
C SER A 83 -11.71 10.21 -2.19
N PHE A 84 -12.10 10.75 -1.04
CA PHE A 84 -11.34 10.66 0.21
C PHE A 84 -12.17 10.01 1.31
N TYR A 85 -11.48 9.31 2.19
CA TYR A 85 -12.04 8.76 3.43
C TYR A 85 -10.98 8.79 4.51
N ASP A 86 -11.33 9.18 5.74
CA ASP A 86 -10.40 9.29 6.84
C ASP A 86 -10.80 8.43 8.04
N PHE A 87 -9.78 8.01 8.79
CA PHE A 87 -9.95 7.33 10.06
C PHE A 87 -9.17 8.08 11.13
N GLU A 88 -9.82 8.46 12.22
CA GLU A 88 -9.14 8.91 13.43
C GLU A 88 -8.65 7.69 14.22
N ILE A 89 -7.37 7.66 14.52
CA ILE A 89 -6.70 6.60 15.29
C ILE A 89 -6.17 7.19 16.58
N LEU A 90 -6.66 6.70 17.72
CA LEU A 90 -6.14 7.08 19.02
C LEU A 90 -4.77 6.47 19.24
N TYR A 91 -3.89 7.18 19.93
CA TYR A 91 -2.57 6.67 20.30
C TYR A 91 -2.73 5.48 21.27
N ASP A 92 -2.08 4.38 20.91
CA ASP A 92 -2.01 3.15 21.71
C ASP A 92 -0.54 2.77 21.92
N GLU A 93 -0.09 2.95 23.14
CA GLU A 93 1.29 2.62 23.53
C GLU A 93 1.60 1.12 23.40
N MET A 94 0.60 0.24 23.58
CA MET A 94 0.83 -1.21 23.47
C MET A 94 1.23 -1.59 22.07
N VAL A 95 0.62 -1.03 21.04
CA VAL A 95 0.98 -1.27 19.62
C VAL A 95 2.44 -0.88 19.38
N VAL A 96 2.87 0.23 19.94
CA VAL A 96 4.26 0.72 19.82
C VAL A 96 5.24 -0.21 20.56
N GLN A 97 4.88 -0.68 21.76
CA GLN A 97 5.70 -1.61 22.53
C GLN A 97 5.83 -2.97 21.84
N ASP A 98 4.76 -3.48 21.25
CA ASP A 98 4.79 -4.71 20.46
C ASP A 98 5.71 -4.56 19.25
N PHE A 99 5.67 -3.42 18.56
CA PHE A 99 6.59 -3.14 17.46
C PHE A 99 8.04 -3.16 17.93
N PHE A 100 8.39 -2.48 19.02
CA PHE A 100 9.76 -2.50 19.55
C PHE A 100 10.19 -3.89 20.03
N THR A 101 9.28 -4.68 20.56
CA THR A 101 9.55 -6.07 20.94
C THR A 101 9.90 -6.91 19.71
N ARG A 102 9.18 -6.75 18.62
CA ARG A 102 9.49 -7.39 17.33
C ARG A 102 10.86 -6.95 16.78
N MET A 103 11.19 -5.66 16.88
CA MET A 103 12.49 -5.14 16.45
C MET A 103 13.64 -5.78 17.24
N LYS A 104 13.53 -5.90 18.58
CA LYS A 104 14.52 -6.59 19.42
C LYS A 104 14.69 -8.06 19.04
N LEU A 105 13.59 -8.73 18.66
CA LEU A 105 13.65 -10.10 18.18
C LEU A 105 14.43 -10.19 16.86
N VAL A 106 14.20 -9.29 15.93
CA VAL A 106 14.95 -9.20 14.66
C VAL A 106 16.44 -8.97 14.94
N GLU A 107 16.79 -8.04 15.82
CA GLU A 107 18.18 -7.78 16.22
C GLU A 107 18.85 -9.02 16.84
N SER A 108 18.11 -9.78 17.67
CA SER A 108 18.59 -11.05 18.24
C SER A 108 18.87 -12.09 17.17
N HIS A 109 18.01 -12.20 16.15
CA HIS A 109 18.22 -13.11 15.03
C HIS A 109 19.41 -12.70 14.17
N LEU A 110 19.55 -11.39 13.89
CA LEU A 110 20.71 -10.86 13.17
C LEU A 110 22.03 -11.15 13.89
N SER A 111 22.07 -10.95 15.22
CA SER A 111 23.28 -11.21 16.00
C SER A 111 23.67 -12.70 16.08
N LYS A 112 22.69 -13.61 15.94
CA LYS A 112 22.87 -15.06 15.97
C LYS A 112 22.99 -15.68 14.57
N GLU A 113 22.86 -14.87 13.52
CA GLU A 113 22.81 -15.35 12.13
C GLU A 113 21.72 -16.41 11.90
N THR A 114 20.56 -16.25 12.55
CA THR A 114 19.43 -17.17 12.47
C THR A 114 18.23 -16.50 11.82
N LEU A 115 17.34 -17.29 11.24
CA LEU A 115 16.05 -16.79 10.74
C LEU A 115 14.99 -16.85 11.85
N PRO A 116 14.07 -15.87 11.92
CA PRO A 116 12.92 -15.94 12.79
C PRO A 116 11.96 -17.05 12.37
N ASP A 117 11.05 -17.42 13.27
CA ASP A 117 9.94 -18.31 12.94
C ASP A 117 9.10 -17.71 11.82
N ARG A 118 8.54 -18.58 10.98
CA ARG A 118 7.73 -18.17 9.85
C ARG A 118 6.34 -17.75 10.34
N PRO A 119 5.94 -16.49 10.14
CA PRO A 119 4.62 -16.00 10.60
C PRO A 119 3.47 -16.46 9.68
N TYR A 120 3.78 -16.91 8.47
CA TYR A 120 2.81 -17.25 7.44
C TYR A 120 3.08 -18.62 6.85
N GLU A 121 2.02 -19.28 6.40
CA GLU A 121 2.13 -20.48 5.59
C GLU A 121 2.63 -20.15 4.17
N ARG A 122 3.32 -21.09 3.52
CA ARG A 122 3.89 -20.87 2.18
C ARG A 122 2.87 -20.44 1.13
N THR A 123 1.61 -20.85 1.30
CA THR A 123 0.49 -20.54 0.39
C THR A 123 -0.15 -19.18 0.66
N ASP A 124 0.22 -18.55 1.76
CA ASP A 124 -0.28 -17.23 2.11
C ASP A 124 0.15 -16.20 1.07
N TRP A 125 -0.68 -15.19 0.84
CA TRP A 125 -0.42 -14.15 -0.14
C TRP A 125 0.85 -13.34 0.19
N HIS A 126 1.19 -13.13 1.47
CA HIS A 126 2.43 -12.48 1.88
C HIS A 126 3.65 -13.24 1.36
N CYS A 127 3.61 -14.58 1.40
CA CYS A 127 4.69 -15.40 0.88
C CYS A 127 4.76 -15.41 -0.65
N GLN A 128 3.63 -15.27 -1.34
CA GLN A 128 3.58 -15.30 -2.80
C GLN A 128 4.28 -14.09 -3.46
N TYR A 129 4.30 -12.95 -2.77
CA TYR A 129 4.93 -11.71 -3.23
C TYR A 129 6.21 -11.35 -2.47
N CYS A 130 6.74 -12.28 -1.66
CA CYS A 130 7.93 -12.05 -0.84
C CYS A 130 9.21 -12.42 -1.60
N ASP A 131 10.11 -11.47 -1.75
CA ASP A 131 11.42 -11.67 -2.41
C ASP A 131 12.31 -12.67 -1.66
N TYR A 132 12.05 -12.89 -0.36
CA TYR A 132 12.80 -13.80 0.49
C TYR A 132 12.21 -15.22 0.58
N GLN A 133 11.19 -15.53 -0.22
CA GLN A 133 10.52 -16.83 -0.19
C GLN A 133 11.50 -17.99 -0.36
N SER A 134 12.46 -17.88 -1.26
CA SER A 134 13.45 -18.91 -1.54
C SER A 134 14.38 -19.21 -0.35
N VAL A 135 14.71 -18.19 0.43
CA VAL A 135 15.54 -18.32 1.64
C VAL A 135 14.69 -18.85 2.79
N CYS A 136 13.54 -18.25 3.03
CA CYS A 136 12.65 -18.59 4.13
C CYS A 136 12.15 -20.04 4.04
N TRP A 137 11.94 -20.55 2.83
CA TRP A 137 11.44 -21.89 2.55
C TRP A 137 12.51 -22.84 1.98
N ALA A 138 13.80 -22.52 2.12
CA ALA A 138 14.89 -23.40 1.73
C ALA A 138 14.78 -24.77 2.43
N GLY A 139 14.94 -25.85 1.65
CA GLY A 139 14.84 -27.24 2.16
C GLY A 139 13.43 -27.75 2.37
N PHE A 140 12.38 -26.92 2.18
CA PHE A 140 11.00 -27.41 2.18
C PHE A 140 10.59 -27.79 0.74
N PRO A 141 9.89 -28.91 0.56
CA PRO A 141 9.40 -29.29 -0.76
C PRO A 141 8.51 -28.17 -1.32
N GLY A 142 8.83 -27.72 -2.54
CA GLY A 142 8.00 -26.79 -3.27
C GLY A 142 6.57 -27.30 -3.39
N LYS A 143 5.62 -26.41 -3.70
CA LYS A 143 4.34 -26.87 -4.23
C LYS A 143 4.66 -27.89 -5.33
N GLN A 144 4.12 -29.08 -5.22
CA GLN A 144 4.11 -29.98 -6.37
C GLN A 144 3.30 -29.25 -7.47
N ILE A 145 3.99 -28.81 -8.48
CA ILE A 145 3.35 -28.29 -9.68
C ILE A 145 2.76 -29.51 -10.36
N THR A 146 1.45 -29.66 -10.26
CA THR A 146 0.74 -30.69 -11.01
C THR A 146 0.64 -30.21 -12.45
N GLU A 147 1.26 -30.96 -13.36
CA GLU A 147 1.06 -30.70 -14.78
C GLU A 147 -0.39 -31.00 -15.14
N ILE A 148 -1.03 -30.03 -15.78
CA ILE A 148 -2.41 -30.17 -16.24
C ILE A 148 -2.35 -30.98 -17.52
N THR A 149 -2.98 -32.18 -17.50
CA THR A 149 -3.08 -33.07 -18.65
C THR A 149 -4.48 -33.12 -19.28
N ASP A 150 -5.45 -32.50 -18.62
CA ASP A 150 -6.81 -32.38 -19.10
C ASP A 150 -6.87 -31.36 -20.26
N GLU A 151 -7.22 -31.86 -21.45
CA GLU A 151 -7.22 -31.08 -22.70
C GLU A 151 -8.24 -29.93 -22.67
N GLU A 152 -9.42 -30.13 -22.05
CA GLU A 152 -10.45 -29.09 -21.94
C GLU A 152 -9.99 -27.99 -21.01
N LEU A 153 -9.38 -28.34 -19.87
CA LEU A 153 -8.84 -27.41 -18.92
C LEU A 153 -7.64 -26.63 -19.50
N ILE A 154 -6.77 -27.30 -20.27
CA ILE A 154 -5.66 -26.65 -20.99
C ILE A 154 -6.20 -25.59 -21.96
N ARG A 155 -7.25 -25.94 -22.72
CA ARG A 155 -7.88 -24.99 -23.65
C ARG A 155 -8.46 -23.79 -22.92
N LEU A 156 -9.25 -24.01 -21.86
CA LEU A 156 -9.85 -22.94 -21.07
C LEU A 156 -8.80 -22.01 -20.44
N ILE A 157 -7.71 -22.57 -19.91
CA ILE A 157 -6.60 -21.76 -19.35
C ILE A 157 -5.92 -20.96 -20.46
N SER A 158 -5.69 -21.57 -21.62
CA SER A 158 -5.08 -20.89 -22.77
C SER A 158 -5.94 -19.73 -23.26
N ASP A 159 -7.25 -19.92 -23.36
CA ASP A 159 -8.21 -18.89 -23.73
C ASP A 159 -8.25 -17.75 -22.69
N LEU A 160 -8.19 -18.11 -21.39
CA LEU A 160 -8.11 -17.12 -20.31
C LEU A 160 -6.83 -16.30 -20.37
N ILE A 161 -5.67 -16.94 -20.62
CA ILE A 161 -4.37 -16.27 -20.76
C ILE A 161 -4.42 -15.32 -21.97
N PHE A 162 -4.97 -15.79 -23.08
CA PHE A 162 -5.13 -14.98 -24.30
C PHE A 162 -6.03 -13.77 -24.03
N ALA A 163 -7.20 -13.96 -23.42
CA ALA A 163 -8.11 -12.87 -23.07
C ALA A 163 -7.47 -11.83 -22.13
N LYS A 164 -6.69 -12.28 -21.15
CA LYS A 164 -5.94 -11.40 -20.25
C LYS A 164 -4.87 -10.59 -21.00
N SER A 165 -4.17 -11.22 -21.95
CA SER A 165 -3.15 -10.52 -22.75
C SER A 165 -3.77 -9.46 -23.66
N GLN A 166 -4.91 -9.76 -24.29
CA GLN A 166 -5.66 -8.80 -25.10
C GLN A 166 -6.14 -7.61 -24.28
N ARG A 167 -6.71 -7.88 -23.09
CA ARG A 167 -7.14 -6.80 -22.17
C ARG A 167 -5.98 -5.87 -21.82
N LYS A 168 -4.83 -6.43 -21.46
CA LYS A 168 -3.63 -5.63 -21.12
C LYS A 168 -3.13 -4.79 -22.30
N GLU A 169 -3.20 -5.33 -23.52
CA GLU A 169 -2.83 -4.61 -24.73
C GLU A 169 -3.83 -3.47 -25.02
N PHE A 170 -5.14 -3.70 -24.83
CA PHE A 170 -6.15 -2.64 -24.98
C PHE A 170 -5.98 -1.54 -23.93
N GLU A 171 -5.75 -1.88 -22.67
CA GLU A 171 -5.47 -0.93 -21.59
C GLU A 171 -4.25 -0.06 -21.93
N ARG A 172 -3.15 -0.68 -22.39
CA ARG A 172 -1.96 0.06 -22.84
C ARG A 172 -2.26 1.03 -23.98
N ARG A 173 -3.01 0.57 -24.97
CA ARG A 173 -3.38 1.39 -26.11
C ARG A 173 -4.35 2.53 -25.74
N GLU A 174 -5.26 2.29 -24.82
CA GLU A 174 -6.14 3.32 -24.25
C GLU A 174 -5.32 4.42 -23.57
N ASP A 175 -4.34 4.03 -22.73
CA ASP A 175 -3.44 4.97 -22.07
C ASP A 175 -2.65 5.81 -23.07
N GLU A 176 -2.05 5.17 -24.09
CA GLU A 176 -1.30 5.86 -25.15
C GLU A 176 -2.18 6.87 -25.91
N LEU A 177 -3.37 6.44 -26.33
CA LEU A 177 -4.33 7.32 -27.03
C LEU A 177 -4.81 8.46 -26.13
N THR A 178 -5.05 8.18 -24.86
CA THR A 178 -5.43 9.18 -23.87
C THR A 178 -4.38 10.27 -23.72
N GLN A 179 -3.09 9.90 -23.68
CA GLN A 179 -2.00 10.87 -23.61
C GLN A 179 -1.92 11.71 -24.90
N VAL A 180 -2.04 11.08 -26.07
CA VAL A 180 -2.03 11.78 -27.37
C VAL A 180 -3.19 12.77 -27.47
N VAL A 181 -4.40 12.35 -27.07
CA VAL A 181 -5.58 13.23 -27.09
C VAL A 181 -5.39 14.41 -26.13
N LYS A 182 -4.92 14.16 -24.90
CA LYS A 182 -4.64 15.22 -23.93
C LYS A 182 -3.63 16.23 -24.46
N GLU A 183 -2.56 15.76 -25.09
CA GLU A 183 -1.53 16.64 -25.64
C GLU A 183 -2.09 17.49 -26.81
N GLN A 184 -2.87 16.89 -27.70
CA GLN A 184 -3.52 17.62 -28.82
C GLN A 184 -4.51 18.68 -28.33
N LEU A 185 -5.28 18.37 -27.28
CA LEU A 185 -6.21 19.32 -26.67
C LEU A 185 -5.46 20.49 -26.01
N ARG A 186 -4.34 20.22 -25.32
CA ARG A 186 -3.48 21.26 -24.74
C ARG A 186 -2.92 22.20 -25.78
N GLN A 187 -2.36 21.64 -26.87
CA GLN A 187 -1.82 22.45 -27.98
C GLN A 187 -2.86 23.33 -28.62
N LYS A 188 -4.11 22.88 -28.67
CA LYS A 188 -5.26 23.64 -29.20
C LYS A 188 -5.93 24.53 -28.16
N GLN A 189 -5.44 24.57 -26.92
CA GLN A 189 -6.03 25.33 -25.79
C GLN A 189 -7.50 24.97 -25.52
N ILE A 190 -7.88 23.70 -25.78
CA ILE A 190 -9.23 23.18 -25.55
C ILE A 190 -9.24 22.51 -24.18
N THR A 191 -10.04 23.00 -23.24
CA THR A 191 -10.21 22.42 -21.90
C THR A 191 -11.36 21.42 -21.84
N GLU A 192 -12.36 21.59 -22.71
CA GLU A 192 -13.51 20.70 -22.83
C GLU A 192 -13.81 20.46 -24.29
N ALA A 193 -14.07 19.22 -24.67
CA ALA A 193 -14.46 18.84 -26.02
C ALA A 193 -15.60 17.83 -26.01
N ARG A 194 -16.49 17.92 -26.99
CA ARG A 194 -17.58 16.98 -27.19
C ARG A 194 -17.47 16.30 -28.53
N LEU A 195 -17.60 14.98 -28.55
CA LEU A 195 -17.68 14.17 -29.77
C LEU A 195 -18.86 13.19 -29.63
N GLY A 196 -19.99 13.54 -30.30
CA GLY A 196 -21.24 12.79 -30.13
C GLY A 196 -21.72 12.84 -28.67
N ASP A 197 -21.89 11.67 -28.07
CA ASP A 197 -22.31 11.52 -26.67
C ASP A 197 -21.14 11.57 -25.67
N TYR A 198 -19.90 11.64 -26.18
CA TYR A 198 -18.70 11.65 -25.33
C TYR A 198 -18.30 13.09 -24.98
N LEU A 199 -18.15 13.35 -23.68
CA LEU A 199 -17.59 14.59 -23.15
C LEU A 199 -16.15 14.31 -22.65
N ILE A 200 -15.19 15.07 -23.17
CA ILE A 200 -13.76 14.94 -22.82
C ILE A 200 -13.35 16.20 -22.07
N ASN A 201 -12.92 16.04 -20.83
CA ASN A 201 -12.42 17.11 -19.98
C ASN A 201 -10.92 16.93 -19.73
N LEU A 202 -10.14 17.98 -19.95
CA LEU A 202 -8.75 18.07 -19.48
C LEU A 202 -8.77 18.53 -18.01
N LYS A 203 -8.63 17.58 -17.10
CA LYS A 203 -8.28 17.90 -15.71
C LYS A 203 -6.80 17.76 -15.50
#